data_eaf5ecc6b1d68557aaef866c348dc14f
#
_entry.id   eaf5ecc6b1d68557aaef866c348dc14f
#
_cell.length_a   1.000
_cell.length_b   1.000
_cell.length_c   1.000
_cell.angle_alpha   90.00
_cell.angle_beta   90.00
_cell.angle_gamma   90.00
#
_symmetry.space_group_name_H-M   'P 1'
#
loop_
_entity.id
_entity.type
_entity.pdbx_description
1 polymer ?
#
loop_
_entity_poly.entity_id
_entity_poly.type
_entity_poly.pdbx_seq_one_letter_code
_entity_poly.pdbx_strand_id
1 'polypeptide(L)'
;FGNVPFVDESTPIGVFYPEQISRENLFIWIESELKAIENDLMEASQVPYGRASKAAAQTLLAKMYLNAEVYTSNPKWTECISYCNKVINDGGFSLDDSYSEIFMADNNTSPEIIFPICFDGQYTQTWGGTTFLICAALGSTMDASEYGMNNGWNGLRATPTFVNTFTDSTLDSRWKFHTSGEKIISGDTVMIYQDINIGEVL
;
A
#
# COMPACT_ATOMS: atom_id res chain seq x y z
N PHE A 1 -9.33 -8.71 10.59
CA PHE A 1 -9.76 -10.05 11.00
C PHE A 1 -9.86 -10.12 12.53
N GLY A 2 -10.73 -10.95 13.03
CA GLY A 2 -10.87 -11.20 14.47
C GLY A 2 -9.97 -12.35 14.92
N ASN A 3 -10.59 -13.38 15.52
CA ASN A 3 -9.88 -14.61 15.84
C ASN A 3 -9.71 -15.45 14.56
N VAL A 4 -8.48 -15.78 14.22
CA VAL A 4 -8.16 -16.48 12.97
C VAL A 4 -7.67 -17.90 13.28
N PRO A 5 -7.85 -18.89 12.39
CA PRO A 5 -7.15 -20.15 12.48
C PRO A 5 -5.63 -19.92 12.52
N PHE A 6 -4.94 -20.59 13.44
CA PHE A 6 -3.51 -20.38 13.66
C PHE A 6 -2.74 -21.67 13.45
N VAL A 7 -1.66 -21.57 12.70
CA VAL A 7 -0.70 -22.65 12.44
C VAL A 7 0.70 -22.06 12.51
N ASP A 8 1.61 -22.80 13.11
CA ASP A 8 3.04 -22.50 13.19
C ASP A 8 3.88 -23.68 12.68
N GLU A 9 5.20 -23.56 12.76
CA GLU A 9 6.13 -24.60 12.31
C GLU A 9 6.08 -25.88 13.14
N SER A 10 5.50 -25.84 14.35
CA SER A 10 5.32 -27.02 15.19
C SER A 10 4.08 -27.83 14.83
N THR A 11 3.22 -27.26 14.00
CA THR A 11 1.95 -27.89 13.61
C THR A 11 2.20 -29.06 12.65
N PRO A 12 1.68 -30.27 12.93
CA PRO A 12 1.93 -31.43 12.09
C PRO A 12 1.34 -31.26 10.68
N ILE A 13 2.03 -31.80 9.68
CA ILE A 13 1.55 -31.85 8.29
C ILE A 13 0.42 -32.88 8.19
N GLY A 14 -0.70 -32.50 7.58
CA GLY A 14 -1.84 -33.39 7.36
C GLY A 14 -3.17 -32.67 7.31
N VAL A 15 -4.24 -33.44 7.34
CA VAL A 15 -5.60 -32.90 7.41
C VAL A 15 -5.95 -32.69 8.90
N PHE A 16 -6.11 -31.44 9.29
CA PHE A 16 -6.49 -31.03 10.64
C PHE A 16 -7.31 -29.75 10.59
N TYR A 17 -8.01 -29.47 11.68
CA TYR A 17 -8.76 -28.23 11.84
C TYR A 17 -8.00 -27.36 12.86
N PRO A 18 -7.29 -26.30 12.42
CA PRO A 18 -6.51 -25.47 13.32
C PRO A 18 -7.42 -24.74 14.31
N GLU A 19 -7.00 -24.66 15.54
CA GLU A 19 -7.67 -23.84 16.56
C GLU A 19 -7.54 -22.35 16.23
N GLN A 20 -8.50 -21.57 16.70
CA GLN A 20 -8.43 -20.11 16.53
C GLN A 20 -7.56 -19.50 17.63
N ILE A 21 -6.65 -18.62 17.24
CA ILE A 21 -5.96 -17.72 18.15
C ILE A 21 -6.78 -16.43 18.34
N SER A 22 -6.81 -15.88 19.55
CA SER A 22 -7.43 -14.58 19.76
C SER A 22 -6.60 -13.49 19.08
N ARG A 23 -7.25 -12.37 18.66
CA ARG A 23 -6.59 -11.24 18.05
C ARG A 23 -5.48 -10.66 18.93
N GLU A 24 -5.68 -10.60 20.23
CA GLU A 24 -4.68 -10.15 21.20
C GLU A 24 -3.47 -11.09 21.26
N ASN A 25 -3.69 -12.40 21.36
CA ASN A 25 -2.59 -13.38 21.36
C ASN A 25 -1.84 -13.40 20.03
N LEU A 26 -2.54 -13.22 18.90
CA LEU A 26 -1.90 -13.10 17.59
C LEU A 26 -1.02 -11.85 17.52
N PHE A 27 -1.48 -10.71 18.09
CA PHE A 27 -0.66 -9.50 18.18
C PHE A 27 0.62 -9.75 18.98
N ILE A 28 0.51 -10.38 20.14
CA ILE A 28 1.67 -10.72 21.01
C ILE A 28 2.63 -11.66 20.27
N TRP A 29 2.11 -12.65 19.56
CA TRP A 29 2.93 -13.59 18.79
C TRP A 29 3.68 -12.86 17.65
N ILE A 30 3.00 -12.07 16.83
CA ILE A 30 3.66 -11.30 15.74
C ILE A 30 4.70 -10.32 16.30
N GLU A 31 4.39 -9.65 17.42
CA GLU A 31 5.34 -8.75 18.10
C GLU A 31 6.61 -9.51 18.50
N SER A 32 6.46 -10.70 19.09
CA SER A 32 7.60 -11.53 19.53
C SER A 32 8.47 -11.99 18.36
N GLU A 33 7.86 -12.46 17.27
CA GLU A 33 8.56 -12.91 16.08
C GLU A 33 9.36 -11.77 15.42
N LEU A 34 8.73 -10.61 15.23
CA LEU A 34 9.41 -9.46 14.64
C LEU A 34 10.57 -8.95 15.49
N LYS A 35 10.42 -8.95 16.82
CA LYS A 35 11.50 -8.58 17.72
C LYS A 35 12.65 -9.60 17.74
N ALA A 36 12.33 -10.88 17.61
CA ALA A 36 13.34 -11.93 17.58
C ALA A 36 14.27 -11.81 16.35
N ILE A 37 13.69 -11.46 15.19
CA ILE A 37 14.48 -11.34 13.94
C ILE A 37 15.08 -9.95 13.72
N GLU A 38 14.67 -8.92 14.48
CA GLU A 38 15.07 -7.51 14.22
C GLU A 38 16.59 -7.36 14.11
N ASN A 39 17.36 -8.03 14.97
CA ASN A 39 18.81 -7.90 14.99
C ASN A 39 19.53 -8.82 14.00
N ASP A 40 18.85 -9.80 13.45
CA ASP A 40 19.40 -10.73 12.46
C ASP A 40 19.21 -10.21 11.02
N LEU A 41 18.33 -9.23 10.84
CA LEU A 41 18.09 -8.60 9.56
C LEU A 41 19.18 -7.58 9.23
N MET A 42 19.59 -7.55 7.95
CA MET A 42 20.56 -6.57 7.43
C MET A 42 19.97 -5.15 7.42
N GLU A 43 20.84 -4.16 7.51
CA GLU A 43 20.48 -2.76 7.28
C GLU A 43 20.00 -2.56 5.83
N ALA A 44 19.15 -1.57 5.59
CA ALA A 44 18.55 -1.34 4.25
C ALA A 44 19.59 -1.15 3.14
N SER A 45 20.71 -0.50 3.45
CA SER A 45 21.81 -0.27 2.49
C SER A 45 22.60 -1.53 2.11
N GLN A 46 22.41 -2.64 2.82
CA GLN A 46 23.15 -3.88 2.64
C GLN A 46 22.32 -5.01 2.05
N VAL A 47 20.99 -4.85 2.11
CA VAL A 47 20.07 -5.89 1.66
C VAL A 47 19.82 -5.78 0.14
N PRO A 48 19.80 -6.89 -0.62
CA PRO A 48 19.39 -6.85 -2.02
C PRO A 48 17.95 -6.35 -2.19
N TYR A 49 17.71 -5.56 -3.24
CA TYR A 49 16.37 -5.02 -3.54
C TYR A 49 15.31 -6.14 -3.57
N GLY A 50 14.14 -5.85 -3.01
CA GLY A 50 13.03 -6.81 -2.90
C GLY A 50 13.14 -7.79 -1.72
N ARG A 51 14.15 -7.67 -0.87
CA ARG A 51 14.25 -8.44 0.37
C ARG A 51 13.97 -7.58 1.59
N ALA A 52 13.44 -8.22 2.64
CA ALA A 52 13.14 -7.54 3.89
C ALA A 52 14.43 -7.11 4.60
N SER A 53 14.48 -5.84 4.99
CA SER A 53 15.54 -5.25 5.80
C SER A 53 15.10 -5.12 7.26
N LYS A 54 16.03 -4.76 8.14
CA LYS A 54 15.73 -4.38 9.52
C LYS A 54 14.66 -3.27 9.60
N ALA A 55 14.78 -2.26 8.74
CA ALA A 55 13.82 -1.16 8.68
C ALA A 55 12.41 -1.62 8.26
N ALA A 56 12.30 -2.65 7.43
CA ALA A 56 11.00 -3.25 7.08
C ALA A 56 10.31 -3.86 8.32
N ALA A 57 11.05 -4.62 9.13
CA ALA A 57 10.52 -5.17 10.39
C ALA A 57 10.15 -4.06 11.39
N GLN A 58 10.99 -3.05 11.51
CA GLN A 58 10.75 -1.88 12.38
C GLN A 58 9.52 -1.08 11.95
N THR A 59 9.33 -0.89 10.64
CA THR A 59 8.13 -0.23 10.09
C THR A 59 6.87 -1.02 10.38
N LEU A 60 6.93 -2.35 10.28
CA LEU A 60 5.80 -3.21 10.59
C LEU A 60 5.45 -3.15 12.08
N LEU A 61 6.46 -3.15 12.96
CA LEU A 61 6.26 -2.96 14.41
C LEU A 61 5.63 -1.58 14.70
N ALA A 62 6.11 -0.50 14.07
CA ALA A 62 5.50 0.82 14.22
C ALA A 62 4.02 0.82 13.85
N LYS A 63 3.65 0.21 12.70
CA LYS A 63 2.24 0.07 12.27
C LYS A 63 1.41 -0.77 13.25
N MET A 64 1.97 -1.84 13.79
CA MET A 64 1.29 -2.66 14.79
C MET A 64 1.02 -1.86 16.07
N TYR A 65 2.02 -1.12 16.56
CA TYR A 65 1.88 -0.32 17.79
C TYR A 65 0.92 0.85 17.62
N LEU A 66 0.88 1.47 16.44
CA LEU A 66 -0.12 2.51 16.12
C LEU A 66 -1.55 2.02 16.31
N ASN A 67 -1.80 0.74 16.00
CA ASN A 67 -3.12 0.13 16.06
C ASN A 67 -3.31 -0.79 17.29
N ALA A 68 -2.36 -0.81 18.22
CA ALA A 68 -2.38 -1.74 19.36
C ALA A 68 -3.63 -1.62 20.22
N GLU A 69 -4.12 -0.41 20.47
CA GLU A 69 -5.35 -0.18 21.25
C GLU A 69 -6.57 -0.84 20.61
N VAL A 70 -6.69 -0.78 19.28
CA VAL A 70 -7.78 -1.43 18.53
C VAL A 70 -7.68 -2.96 18.59
N TYR A 71 -6.45 -3.50 18.60
CA TYR A 71 -6.23 -4.94 18.56
C TYR A 71 -6.26 -5.61 19.93
N THR A 72 -5.79 -4.91 20.97
CA THR A 72 -5.56 -5.49 22.30
C THR A 72 -6.26 -4.71 23.42
N SER A 73 -6.92 -3.60 23.14
CA SER A 73 -7.45 -2.62 24.09
C SER A 73 -6.36 -1.95 24.95
N ASN A 74 -5.09 -2.13 24.60
CA ASN A 74 -3.95 -1.53 25.29
C ASN A 74 -3.14 -0.69 24.30
N PRO A 75 -3.08 0.65 24.45
CA PRO A 75 -2.31 1.51 23.57
C PRO A 75 -0.81 1.30 23.76
N LYS A 76 -0.04 1.43 22.66
CA LYS A 76 1.42 1.33 22.62
C LYS A 76 2.03 2.52 21.86
N TRP A 77 1.60 3.73 22.19
CA TRP A 77 2.01 4.94 21.49
C TRP A 77 3.51 5.25 21.64
N THR A 78 4.07 4.98 22.82
CA THR A 78 5.51 5.19 23.07
C THR A 78 6.37 4.27 22.23
N GLU A 79 6.00 3.01 22.13
CA GLU A 79 6.67 2.02 21.28
C GLU A 79 6.53 2.41 19.80
N CYS A 80 5.35 2.86 19.38
CA CYS A 80 5.14 3.35 18.01
C CYS A 80 6.11 4.49 17.66
N ILE A 81 6.17 5.52 18.50
CA ILE A 81 7.09 6.66 18.31
C ILE A 81 8.55 6.20 18.29
N SER A 82 8.93 5.28 19.17
CA SER A 82 10.29 4.76 19.23
C SER A 82 10.67 4.05 17.91
N TYR A 83 9.79 3.21 17.36
CA TYR A 83 10.07 2.51 16.11
C TYR A 83 9.99 3.42 14.89
N CYS A 84 9.10 4.41 14.86
CA CYS A 84 9.11 5.45 13.84
C CYS A 84 10.46 6.19 13.82
N ASN A 85 10.98 6.56 14.99
CA ASN A 85 12.27 7.26 15.08
C ASN A 85 13.45 6.40 14.59
N LYS A 86 13.45 5.09 14.85
CA LYS A 86 14.46 4.17 14.30
C LYS A 86 14.44 4.19 12.77
N VAL A 87 13.27 4.12 12.14
CA VAL A 87 13.16 4.14 10.68
C VAL A 87 13.57 5.48 10.10
N ILE A 88 13.13 6.59 10.70
CA ILE A 88 13.39 7.94 10.20
C ILE A 88 14.87 8.32 10.34
N ASN A 89 15.48 8.02 11.49
CA ASN A 89 16.83 8.48 11.79
C ASN A 89 17.92 7.49 11.32
N ASP A 90 17.63 6.19 11.39
CA ASP A 90 18.63 5.14 11.21
C ASP A 90 18.34 4.24 9.97
N GLY A 91 17.13 4.34 9.38
CA GLY A 91 16.70 3.48 8.29
C GLY A 91 17.35 3.77 6.93
N GLY A 92 17.92 4.96 6.75
CA GLY A 92 18.57 5.36 5.49
C GLY A 92 17.59 5.75 4.38
N PHE A 93 16.34 6.05 4.72
CA PHE A 93 15.31 6.49 3.78
C PHE A 93 15.11 8.01 3.86
N SER A 94 14.60 8.58 2.78
CA SER A 94 14.18 9.99 2.72
C SER A 94 12.92 10.11 1.88
N LEU A 95 12.19 11.21 2.06
CA LEU A 95 11.08 11.51 1.17
C LEU A 95 11.62 11.81 -0.22
N ASP A 96 10.87 11.39 -1.24
CA ASP A 96 11.15 11.68 -2.64
C ASP A 96 10.78 13.15 -2.93
N ASP A 97 11.56 13.81 -3.77
CA ASP A 97 11.30 15.20 -4.16
C ASP A 97 10.03 15.34 -5.02
N SER A 98 9.65 14.26 -5.71
CA SER A 98 8.47 14.22 -6.58
C SER A 98 7.51 13.11 -6.17
N TYR A 99 6.35 13.49 -5.65
CA TYR A 99 5.29 12.53 -5.30
C TYR A 99 4.91 11.62 -6.47
N SER A 100 4.94 12.11 -7.70
CA SER A 100 4.55 11.34 -8.88
C SER A 100 5.57 10.27 -9.24
N GLU A 101 6.86 10.48 -8.98
CA GLU A 101 7.91 9.51 -9.32
C GLU A 101 7.81 8.21 -8.51
N ILE A 102 7.25 8.27 -7.30
CA ILE A 102 7.03 7.08 -6.46
C ILE A 102 6.12 6.04 -7.16
N PHE A 103 5.28 6.48 -8.09
CA PHE A 103 4.30 5.64 -8.80
C PHE A 103 4.67 5.34 -10.25
N MET A 104 5.82 5.78 -10.72
CA MET A 104 6.30 5.51 -12.08
C MET A 104 6.84 4.08 -12.22
N ALA A 105 7.04 3.63 -13.45
CA ALA A 105 7.50 2.26 -13.73
C ALA A 105 8.92 1.98 -13.21
N ASP A 106 9.74 3.00 -13.05
CA ASP A 106 11.11 2.96 -12.53
C ASP A 106 11.22 3.39 -11.06
N ASN A 107 10.13 3.28 -10.31
CA ASN A 107 10.07 3.66 -8.89
C ASN A 107 11.01 2.87 -7.97
N ASN A 108 11.65 1.82 -8.47
CA ASN A 108 12.66 1.06 -7.73
C ASN A 108 13.89 1.91 -7.33
N THR A 109 14.05 3.09 -7.91
CA THR A 109 15.10 4.04 -7.57
C THR A 109 14.71 5.03 -6.48
N SER A 110 13.42 5.08 -6.09
CA SER A 110 12.94 6.02 -5.08
C SER A 110 13.53 5.73 -3.70
N PRO A 111 14.07 6.75 -3.01
CA PRO A 111 14.61 6.62 -1.65
C PRO A 111 13.53 6.40 -0.58
N GLU A 112 12.26 6.48 -0.94
CA GLU A 112 11.12 6.38 -0.02
C GLU A 112 10.65 4.93 0.18
N ILE A 113 11.01 4.01 -0.73
CA ILE A 113 10.52 2.63 -0.71
C ILE A 113 11.29 1.79 0.31
N ILE A 114 10.61 1.37 1.38
CA ILE A 114 11.20 0.59 2.47
C ILE A 114 11.25 -0.91 2.15
N PHE A 115 10.17 -1.47 1.61
CA PHE A 115 10.08 -2.89 1.25
C PHE A 115 9.13 -3.08 0.08
N PRO A 116 9.63 -3.29 -1.14
CA PRO A 116 8.81 -3.52 -2.32
C PRO A 116 8.45 -4.99 -2.48
N ILE A 117 7.28 -5.24 -3.07
CA ILE A 117 6.93 -6.50 -3.71
C ILE A 117 7.13 -6.30 -5.21
N CYS A 118 8.18 -6.91 -5.77
CA CYS A 118 8.62 -6.61 -7.13
C CYS A 118 7.76 -7.31 -8.18
N PHE A 119 7.31 -6.53 -9.17
CA PHE A 119 6.69 -7.01 -10.39
C PHE A 119 7.40 -6.35 -11.59
N ASP A 120 7.83 -7.14 -12.55
CA ASP A 120 8.54 -6.67 -13.76
C ASP A 120 7.71 -6.78 -15.04
N GLY A 121 6.51 -7.35 -14.94
CA GLY A 121 5.60 -7.53 -16.07
C GLY A 121 6.02 -8.65 -17.05
N GLN A 122 7.17 -9.27 -16.88
CA GLN A 122 7.67 -10.35 -17.73
C GLN A 122 7.75 -11.68 -16.98
N TYR A 123 8.53 -11.72 -15.89
CA TYR A 123 8.75 -12.93 -15.08
C TYR A 123 7.86 -12.96 -13.84
N THR A 124 7.54 -11.79 -13.30
CA THR A 124 6.64 -11.62 -12.17
C THR A 124 5.44 -10.78 -12.59
N GLN A 125 4.29 -11.42 -12.72
CA GLN A 125 3.05 -10.80 -13.19
C GLN A 125 1.89 -11.10 -12.24
N THR A 126 0.94 -10.18 -12.14
CA THR A 126 -0.31 -10.39 -11.43
C THR A 126 -1.43 -9.53 -12.01
N TRP A 127 -2.67 -9.99 -11.90
CA TRP A 127 -3.87 -9.19 -12.14
C TRP A 127 -4.31 -8.39 -10.90
N GLY A 128 -3.65 -8.59 -9.77
CA GLY A 128 -3.86 -7.88 -8.52
C GLY A 128 -2.79 -6.83 -8.24
N GLY A 129 -2.72 -6.37 -7.00
CA GLY A 129 -1.71 -5.41 -6.54
C GLY A 129 -1.71 -4.11 -7.33
N THR A 130 -0.53 -3.61 -7.68
CA THR A 130 -0.36 -2.36 -8.43
C THR A 130 -0.99 -2.42 -9.82
N THR A 131 -0.95 -3.57 -10.51
CA THR A 131 -1.62 -3.76 -11.81
C THR A 131 -3.11 -3.47 -11.70
N PHE A 132 -3.77 -4.04 -10.67
CA PHE A 132 -5.20 -3.76 -10.44
C PHE A 132 -5.44 -2.28 -10.15
N LEU A 133 -4.64 -1.68 -9.27
CA LEU A 133 -4.82 -0.28 -8.88
C LEU A 133 -4.70 0.66 -10.07
N ILE A 134 -3.68 0.49 -10.91
CA ILE A 134 -3.47 1.33 -12.10
C ILE A 134 -4.56 1.08 -13.13
N CYS A 135 -4.77 -0.17 -13.54
CA CYS A 135 -5.72 -0.49 -14.61
C CYS A 135 -7.17 -0.16 -14.23
N ALA A 136 -7.55 -0.42 -12.97
CA ALA A 136 -8.91 -0.16 -12.51
C ALA A 136 -9.17 1.33 -12.23
N ALA A 137 -8.11 2.13 -11.98
CA ALA A 137 -8.24 3.57 -11.82
C ALA A 137 -8.47 4.29 -13.17
N LEU A 138 -8.00 3.71 -14.27
CA LEU A 138 -8.18 4.32 -15.60
C LEU A 138 -9.62 4.13 -16.08
N GLY A 139 -10.33 5.23 -16.21
CA GLY A 139 -11.68 5.28 -16.76
C GLY A 139 -11.69 5.31 -18.28
N SER A 140 -12.84 4.98 -18.84
CA SER A 140 -13.01 4.92 -20.30
C SER A 140 -13.04 6.26 -21.02
N THR A 141 -13.04 7.37 -20.28
CA THR A 141 -12.94 8.74 -20.80
C THR A 141 -11.52 9.29 -20.72
N MET A 142 -10.62 8.53 -20.12
CA MET A 142 -9.20 8.85 -20.01
C MET A 142 -8.47 8.22 -21.19
N ASP A 143 -7.44 8.91 -21.70
CA ASP A 143 -6.53 8.31 -22.69
C ASP A 143 -5.55 7.40 -22.00
N ALA A 144 -5.79 6.08 -22.07
CA ALA A 144 -4.97 5.08 -21.43
C ALA A 144 -3.50 5.11 -21.91
N SER A 145 -3.23 5.61 -23.13
CA SER A 145 -1.88 5.69 -23.67
C SER A 145 -1.00 6.71 -22.94
N GLU A 146 -1.59 7.76 -22.38
CA GLU A 146 -0.88 8.74 -21.55
C GLU A 146 -0.33 8.14 -20.26
N TYR A 147 -0.92 7.00 -19.83
CA TYR A 147 -0.54 6.26 -18.62
C TYR A 147 0.21 4.96 -18.94
N GLY A 148 0.72 4.82 -20.17
CA GLY A 148 1.47 3.64 -20.61
C GLY A 148 0.63 2.37 -20.72
N MET A 149 -0.69 2.49 -20.84
CA MET A 149 -1.63 1.37 -20.90
C MET A 149 -2.33 1.28 -22.25
N ASN A 150 -2.69 0.06 -22.66
CA ASN A 150 -3.49 -0.13 -23.88
C ASN A 150 -4.98 0.14 -23.63
N ASN A 151 -5.46 -0.08 -22.39
CA ASN A 151 -6.86 0.10 -22.02
C ASN A 151 -7.01 0.13 -20.50
N GLY A 152 -7.98 0.91 -20.00
CA GLY A 152 -8.39 0.92 -18.60
C GLY A 152 -9.50 -0.07 -18.29
N TRP A 153 -9.62 -0.49 -17.02
CA TRP A 153 -10.63 -1.43 -16.57
C TRP A 153 -11.88 -0.76 -15.98
N ASN A 154 -11.81 0.53 -15.72
CA ASN A 154 -12.98 1.33 -15.35
C ASN A 154 -13.66 0.88 -14.03
N GLY A 155 -12.89 0.50 -13.03
CA GLY A 155 -13.39 -0.13 -11.79
C GLY A 155 -13.35 0.74 -10.54
N LEU A 156 -12.28 1.49 -10.32
CA LEU A 156 -12.11 2.30 -9.11
C LEU A 156 -12.66 3.71 -9.29
N ARG A 157 -13.29 4.22 -8.22
CA ARG A 157 -13.85 5.58 -8.15
C ARG A 157 -13.55 6.19 -6.79
N ALA A 158 -13.14 7.46 -6.78
CA ALA A 158 -13.07 8.24 -5.56
C ALA A 158 -14.45 8.73 -5.17
N THR A 159 -14.70 8.81 -3.87
CA THR A 159 -15.92 9.48 -3.38
C THR A 159 -15.76 10.99 -3.43
N PRO A 160 -16.85 11.78 -3.61
CA PRO A 160 -16.81 13.23 -3.54
C PRO A 160 -16.21 13.74 -2.24
N THR A 161 -16.58 13.12 -1.13
CA THR A 161 -16.06 13.46 0.19
C THR A 161 -14.55 13.37 0.23
N PHE A 162 -13.95 12.33 -0.39
CA PHE A 162 -12.50 12.19 -0.46
C PHE A 162 -11.87 13.25 -1.35
N VAL A 163 -12.40 13.47 -2.56
CA VAL A 163 -11.88 14.50 -3.49
C VAL A 163 -11.92 15.89 -2.85
N ASN A 164 -13.00 16.21 -2.13
CA ASN A 164 -13.20 17.50 -1.46
C ASN A 164 -12.31 17.69 -0.22
N THR A 165 -11.57 16.68 0.24
CA THR A 165 -10.54 16.88 1.28
C THR A 165 -9.31 17.64 0.75
N PHE A 166 -9.12 17.66 -0.56
CA PHE A 166 -8.09 18.45 -1.21
C PHE A 166 -8.63 19.86 -1.46
N THR A 167 -8.21 20.81 -0.65
CA THR A 167 -8.74 22.19 -0.68
C THR A 167 -8.22 23.01 -1.85
N ASP A 168 -7.06 22.64 -2.40
CA ASP A 168 -6.44 23.35 -3.52
C ASP A 168 -5.72 22.38 -4.46
N SER A 169 -6.32 22.16 -5.62
CA SER A 169 -5.78 21.27 -6.67
C SER A 169 -4.52 21.83 -7.35
N THR A 170 -4.22 23.10 -7.18
CA THR A 170 -3.05 23.74 -7.79
C THR A 170 -1.82 23.70 -6.90
N LEU A 171 -2.00 23.59 -5.59
CA LEU A 171 -0.92 23.54 -4.62
C LEU A 171 -0.55 22.13 -4.18
N ASP A 172 -1.52 21.21 -4.18
CA ASP A 172 -1.28 19.83 -3.77
C ASP A 172 -1.03 18.93 -5.00
N SER A 173 0.21 18.54 -5.23
CA SER A 173 0.61 17.68 -6.34
C SER A 173 0.00 16.27 -6.31
N ARG A 174 -0.58 15.87 -5.19
CA ARG A 174 -1.29 14.58 -5.02
C ARG A 174 -2.72 14.63 -5.60
N TRP A 175 -3.21 15.83 -5.93
CA TRP A 175 -4.51 15.97 -6.58
C TRP A 175 -4.41 15.46 -8.03
N LYS A 176 -4.77 14.20 -8.24
CA LYS A 176 -4.71 13.49 -9.52
C LYS A 176 -6.07 12.88 -9.86
N PHE A 177 -7.15 13.65 -9.74
CA PHE A 177 -8.49 13.17 -10.00
C PHE A 177 -8.97 13.58 -11.39
N HIS A 178 -9.46 12.60 -12.16
CA HIS A 178 -10.16 12.85 -13.41
C HIS A 178 -11.64 13.11 -13.10
N THR A 179 -12.08 14.35 -13.27
CA THR A 179 -13.42 14.80 -12.82
C THR A 179 -14.34 15.20 -13.97
N SER A 180 -13.86 15.20 -15.21
CA SER A 180 -14.64 15.59 -16.38
C SER A 180 -14.15 14.88 -17.64
N GLY A 181 -15.03 14.72 -18.62
CA GLY A 181 -14.68 14.15 -19.91
C GLY A 181 -15.91 13.72 -20.71
N GLU A 182 -15.69 13.34 -21.95
CA GLU A 182 -16.69 12.79 -22.83
C GLU A 182 -16.32 11.35 -23.20
N LYS A 183 -17.30 10.50 -23.32
CA LYS A 183 -17.16 9.13 -23.81
C LYS A 183 -18.15 8.87 -24.92
N ILE A 184 -17.68 8.24 -25.99
CA ILE A 184 -18.55 7.73 -27.04
C ILE A 184 -18.94 6.29 -26.69
N ILE A 185 -20.21 6.04 -26.43
CA ILE A 185 -20.77 4.70 -26.19
C ILE A 185 -21.78 4.41 -27.30
N SER A 186 -21.52 3.40 -28.10
CA SER A 186 -22.42 2.97 -29.19
C SER A 186 -22.76 4.09 -30.20
N GLY A 187 -21.88 5.08 -30.34
CA GLY A 187 -22.06 6.21 -31.23
C GLY A 187 -22.64 7.47 -30.56
N ASP A 188 -23.09 7.37 -29.33
CA ASP A 188 -23.60 8.50 -28.56
C ASP A 188 -22.50 9.09 -27.66
N THR A 189 -22.41 10.42 -27.60
CA THR A 189 -21.54 11.13 -26.69
C THR A 189 -22.17 11.14 -25.29
N VAL A 190 -21.53 10.44 -24.36
CA VAL A 190 -21.94 10.45 -22.94
C VAL A 190 -20.94 11.32 -22.18
N MET A 191 -21.47 12.39 -21.56
CA MET A 191 -20.67 13.22 -20.67
C MET A 191 -20.43 12.48 -19.36
N ILE A 192 -19.19 12.47 -18.88
CA ILE A 192 -18.96 12.25 -17.45
C ILE A 192 -19.57 13.48 -16.77
N TYR A 193 -20.54 13.24 -15.94
CA TYR A 193 -21.18 14.30 -15.19
C TYR A 193 -20.12 15.12 -14.46
N GLN A 194 -20.14 16.42 -14.68
CA GLN A 194 -19.47 17.42 -13.83
C GLN A 194 -20.12 17.53 -12.44
N ASP A 195 -20.88 16.53 -12.06
CA ASP A 195 -21.26 16.42 -10.69
C ASP A 195 -19.95 16.10 -9.95
N ILE A 196 -19.49 17.08 -9.16
CA ILE A 196 -18.34 16.98 -8.24
C ILE A 196 -18.34 15.71 -7.39
N ASN A 197 -19.17 14.80 -7.75
CA ASN A 197 -19.54 13.62 -7.02
C ASN A 197 -18.87 12.33 -7.53
N ILE A 198 -18.13 12.34 -8.64
CA ILE A 198 -17.50 11.13 -9.16
C ILE A 198 -16.14 11.50 -9.73
N GLY A 199 -15.10 11.45 -8.90
CA GLY A 199 -13.71 11.49 -9.35
C GLY A 199 -13.21 10.08 -9.62
N GLU A 200 -12.51 9.87 -10.73
CA GLU A 200 -11.68 8.70 -10.96
C GLU A 200 -10.32 8.96 -10.30
N VAL A 201 -9.76 7.98 -9.59
CA VAL A 201 -8.45 8.07 -8.96
C VAL A 201 -7.41 7.60 -9.97
N LEU A 202 -6.43 8.43 -10.21
CA LEU A 202 -5.21 8.05 -10.93
C LEU A 202 -4.22 7.38 -10.00
#